data_720ca5b573c2b04066b8d77fd9261047
#
_entry.id   720ca5b573c2b04066b8d77fd9261047
#
_cell.length_a   1.000
_cell.length_b   1.000
_cell.length_c   1.000
_cell.angle_alpha   90.00
_cell.angle_beta   90.00
_cell.angle_gamma   90.00
#
_symmetry.space_group_name_H-M   'P 1'
#
loop_
_entity.id
_entity.type
_entity.pdbx_description
1 polymer ?
#
loop_
_entity_poly.entity_id
_entity_poly.type
_entity_poly.pdbx_seq_one_letter_code
_entity_poly.pdbx_strand_id
1 'polypeptide(L)'
;MKTSTKAKPAVILLAEDDRGDQELTRRALEEGKIRNDLRVVEDGEEALAYLYRRGKYKDPATSPRPDLLLLDLNLPRVDGREVLERVRADSKLRRMAVVVLTTSRQEEDILRSYELGCNSFITKPGNMDQFIQVIHALEEYWFRTVVLPPKME
;
A
#
# COMPACT_ATOMS: atom_id res chain seq x y z
N MET A 1 -24.09 -17.43 4.58
CA MET A 1 -23.89 -16.97 3.87
C MET A 1 -23.05 -16.94 2.91
N LYS A 2 -22.92 -17.21 2.37
CA LYS A 2 -22.28 -17.18 1.46
C LYS A 2 -21.75 -16.22 0.77
N THR A 3 -21.74 -15.53 0.85
CA THR A 3 -21.31 -14.30 0.28
C THR A 3 -19.82 -14.13 0.11
N SER A 4 -19.02 -14.89 0.83
CA SER A 4 -17.56 -14.81 0.71
C SER A 4 -17.08 -15.06 -0.71
N THR A 5 -17.78 -15.92 -1.48
CA THR A 5 -17.39 -16.19 -2.86
C THR A 5 -17.63 -15.01 -3.79
N LYS A 6 -18.46 -14.07 -3.37
CA LYS A 6 -18.77 -12.89 -4.15
C LYS A 6 -18.06 -11.64 -3.67
N ALA A 7 -17.28 -11.78 -2.60
CA ALA A 7 -16.54 -10.63 -2.08
C ALA A 7 -15.53 -10.15 -3.11
N LYS A 8 -15.41 -8.84 -3.23
CA LYS A 8 -14.41 -8.26 -4.10
C LYS A 8 -13.02 -8.52 -3.54
N PRO A 9 -12.03 -8.72 -4.39
CA PRO A 9 -10.66 -8.83 -3.90
C PRO A 9 -10.23 -7.56 -3.19
N ALA A 10 -9.35 -7.70 -2.21
CA ALA A 10 -8.73 -6.55 -1.57
C ALA A 10 -7.78 -5.88 -2.57
N VAL A 11 -7.95 -4.58 -2.79
CA VAL A 11 -7.10 -3.84 -3.71
C VAL A 11 -5.93 -3.26 -2.92
N ILE A 12 -4.72 -3.63 -3.33
CA ILE A 12 -3.48 -3.17 -2.69
C ILE A 12 -2.69 -2.39 -3.72
N LEU A 13 -2.38 -1.14 -3.41
CA LEU A 13 -1.47 -0.36 -4.24
C LEU A 13 -0.10 -0.40 -3.58
N LEU A 14 0.88 -0.92 -4.31
CA LEU A 14 2.27 -1.00 -3.85
C LEU A 14 3.08 0.07 -4.59
N ALA A 15 3.61 1.03 -3.86
CA ALA A 15 4.51 2.03 -4.40
C ALA A 15 5.94 1.64 -4.05
N GLU A 16 6.65 1.06 -5.02
CA GLU A 16 7.95 0.43 -4.81
C GLU A 16 8.73 0.43 -6.11
N ASP A 17 9.94 0.97 -6.10
CA ASP A 17 10.77 1.01 -7.31
C ASP A 17 11.70 -0.20 -7.45
N ASP A 18 11.93 -0.96 -6.39
CA ASP A 18 12.79 -2.14 -6.43
C ASP A 18 12.02 -3.34 -6.97
N ARG A 19 12.43 -3.84 -8.12
CA ARG A 19 11.72 -4.93 -8.78
C ARG A 19 11.77 -6.24 -8.01
N GLY A 20 12.86 -6.48 -7.27
CA GLY A 20 12.96 -7.65 -6.42
C GLY A 20 11.92 -7.62 -5.32
N ASP A 21 11.75 -6.47 -4.67
CA ASP A 21 10.76 -6.31 -3.62
C ASP A 21 9.34 -6.36 -4.16
N GLN A 22 9.12 -5.84 -5.36
CA GLN A 22 7.82 -5.97 -6.02
C GLN A 22 7.46 -7.45 -6.22
N GLU A 23 8.42 -8.22 -6.70
CA GLU A 23 8.18 -9.64 -6.97
C GLU A 23 7.97 -10.45 -5.70
N LEU A 24 8.75 -10.17 -4.65
CA LEU A 24 8.56 -10.84 -3.37
C LEU A 24 7.17 -10.55 -2.80
N THR A 25 6.73 -9.30 -2.91
CA THR A 25 5.40 -8.93 -2.44
C THR A 25 4.32 -9.66 -3.23
N ARG A 26 4.47 -9.71 -4.55
CA ARG A 26 3.53 -10.40 -5.42
C ARG A 26 3.43 -11.88 -5.06
N ARG A 27 4.58 -12.54 -4.89
CA ARG A 27 4.61 -13.95 -4.54
C ARG A 27 3.97 -14.23 -3.19
N ALA A 28 4.27 -13.39 -2.21
CA ALA A 28 3.70 -13.56 -0.89
C ALA A 28 2.17 -13.43 -0.93
N LEU A 29 1.67 -12.45 -1.69
CA LEU A 29 0.23 -12.25 -1.81
C LEU A 29 -0.44 -13.38 -2.57
N GLU A 30 0.23 -13.95 -3.58
CA GLU A 30 -0.32 -15.08 -4.32
C GLU A 30 -0.37 -16.34 -3.47
N GLU A 31 0.60 -16.52 -2.57
CA GLU A 31 0.62 -17.67 -1.66
C GLU A 31 -0.38 -17.52 -0.51
N GLY A 32 -0.82 -16.30 -0.25
CA GLY A 32 -1.76 -16.02 0.82
C GLY A 32 -3.15 -16.55 0.50
N LYS A 33 -3.99 -16.61 1.53
CA LYS A 33 -5.34 -17.15 1.41
C LYS A 33 -6.40 -16.10 1.12
N ILE A 34 -6.01 -14.82 1.07
CA ILE A 34 -6.94 -13.73 0.88
C ILE A 34 -6.90 -13.31 -0.58
N ARG A 35 -8.07 -13.21 -1.20
CA ARG A 35 -8.14 -12.72 -2.58
C ARG A 35 -7.68 -11.27 -2.62
N ASN A 36 -6.78 -10.96 -3.53
CA ASN A 36 -6.24 -9.62 -3.63
C ASN A 36 -6.05 -9.23 -5.09
N ASP A 37 -5.99 -7.92 -5.29
CA ASP A 37 -5.73 -7.30 -6.58
C ASP A 37 -4.55 -6.36 -6.34
N LEU A 38 -3.37 -6.80 -6.72
CA LEU A 38 -2.14 -6.02 -6.50
C LEU A 38 -1.87 -5.12 -7.69
N ARG A 39 -1.76 -3.83 -7.40
CA ARG A 39 -1.39 -2.81 -8.38
C ARG A 39 -0.05 -2.23 -7.96
N VAL A 40 0.90 -2.14 -8.91
CA VAL A 40 2.25 -1.69 -8.61
C VAL A 40 2.53 -0.39 -9.36
N VAL A 41 3.06 0.59 -8.63
CA VAL A 41 3.58 1.83 -9.21
C VAL A 41 5.03 1.96 -8.76
N GLU A 42 5.88 2.57 -9.59
CA GLU A 42 7.33 2.50 -9.40
C GLU A 42 7.94 3.81 -8.91
N ASP A 43 7.18 4.87 -8.84
CA ASP A 43 7.68 6.14 -8.31
C ASP A 43 6.52 6.92 -7.68
N GLY A 44 6.87 8.00 -6.99
CA GLY A 44 5.86 8.78 -6.27
C GLY A 44 4.93 9.56 -7.18
N GLU A 45 5.42 9.96 -8.35
CA GLU A 45 4.58 10.65 -9.32
C GLU A 45 3.49 9.71 -9.85
N GLU A 46 3.88 8.48 -10.17
CA GLU A 46 2.92 7.47 -10.63
C GLU A 46 1.93 7.10 -9.53
N ALA A 47 2.41 7.01 -8.28
CA ALA A 47 1.53 6.75 -7.15
C ALA A 47 0.44 7.82 -7.04
N LEU A 48 0.82 9.09 -7.14
CA LEU A 48 -0.13 10.18 -7.08
C LEU A 48 -1.07 10.18 -8.30
N ALA A 49 -0.53 9.86 -9.48
CA ALA A 49 -1.39 9.77 -10.68
C ALA A 49 -2.47 8.71 -10.49
N TYR A 50 -2.11 7.56 -9.93
CA TYR A 50 -3.08 6.50 -9.65
C TYR A 50 -4.13 6.99 -8.65
N LEU A 51 -3.67 7.55 -7.54
CA LEU A 51 -4.58 7.95 -6.45
C LEU A 51 -5.50 9.09 -6.86
N TYR A 52 -5.01 10.03 -7.65
CA TYR A 52 -5.82 11.14 -8.15
C TYR A 52 -6.58 10.81 -9.43
N ARG A 53 -6.41 9.59 -9.94
CA ARG A 53 -7.06 9.13 -11.18
C ARG A 53 -6.71 10.03 -12.37
N ARG A 54 -5.41 10.22 -12.58
CA ARG A 54 -4.89 11.04 -13.68
C ARG A 54 -4.32 10.14 -14.77
N GLY A 55 -4.33 10.65 -16.02
CA GLY A 55 -3.72 9.97 -17.15
C GLY A 55 -4.30 8.60 -17.38
N LYS A 56 -3.44 7.60 -17.45
CA LYS A 56 -3.88 6.22 -17.71
C LYS A 56 -4.70 5.62 -16.58
N TYR A 57 -4.75 6.29 -15.43
CA TYR A 57 -5.51 5.82 -14.27
C TYR A 57 -6.86 6.51 -14.11
N LYS A 58 -7.32 7.15 -15.17
CA LYS A 58 -8.54 7.96 -15.14
C LYS A 58 -9.79 7.13 -14.89
N ASP A 59 -9.84 5.91 -15.45
CA ASP A 59 -11.03 5.07 -15.38
C ASP A 59 -11.06 4.29 -14.06
N PRO A 60 -12.05 4.54 -13.20
CA PRO A 60 -12.13 3.80 -11.93
C PRO A 60 -12.37 2.31 -12.10
N ALA A 61 -12.93 1.88 -13.24
CA ALA A 61 -13.13 0.45 -13.48
C ALA A 61 -11.82 -0.29 -13.65
N THR A 62 -10.80 0.36 -14.24
CA THR A 62 -9.49 -0.23 -14.46
C THR A 62 -8.46 0.21 -13.42
N SER A 63 -8.79 1.20 -12.61
CA SER A 63 -7.91 1.72 -11.55
C SER A 63 -8.71 1.89 -10.27
N PRO A 64 -9.12 0.77 -9.64
CA PRO A 64 -9.97 0.86 -8.46
C PRO A 64 -9.25 1.52 -7.28
N ARG A 65 -10.03 2.15 -6.41
CA ARG A 65 -9.50 2.78 -5.20
C ARG A 65 -8.88 1.72 -4.30
N PRO A 66 -7.64 1.90 -3.84
CA PRO A 66 -7.02 0.89 -2.99
C PRO A 66 -7.67 0.80 -1.63
N ASP A 67 -7.66 -0.40 -1.08
CA ASP A 67 -7.99 -0.64 0.33
C ASP A 67 -6.79 -0.37 1.21
N LEU A 68 -5.60 -0.57 0.68
CA LEU A 68 -4.34 -0.42 1.42
C LEU A 68 -3.26 0.10 0.49
N LEU A 69 -2.53 1.11 0.95
CA LEU A 69 -1.33 1.59 0.27
C LEU A 69 -0.11 1.09 1.02
N LEU A 70 0.72 0.28 0.35
CA LEU A 70 2.05 -0.09 0.84
C LEU A 70 3.03 0.88 0.21
N LEU A 71 3.75 1.64 1.02
CA LEU A 71 4.48 2.80 0.54
C LEU A 71 5.94 2.76 0.98
N ASP A 72 6.87 2.71 0.03
CA ASP A 72 8.27 2.94 0.34
C ASP A 72 8.53 4.44 0.43
N LEU A 73 9.36 4.85 1.37
CA LEU A 73 9.71 6.25 1.53
C LEU A 73 10.63 6.75 0.44
N ASN A 74 11.56 5.90 0.00
CA ASN A 74 12.62 6.32 -0.92
C ASN A 74 12.24 6.07 -2.38
N LEU A 75 11.21 6.76 -2.82
CA LEU A 75 10.74 6.66 -4.20
C LEU A 75 11.39 7.74 -5.06
N PRO A 76 11.68 7.44 -6.35
CA PRO A 76 12.13 8.49 -7.25
C PRO A 76 10.99 9.42 -7.65
N ARG A 77 11.36 10.54 -8.20
CA ARG A 77 10.49 11.61 -8.70
C ARG A 77 9.76 12.36 -7.60
N VAL A 78 8.82 11.72 -6.93
CA VAL A 78 8.16 12.28 -5.76
C VAL A 78 8.44 11.33 -4.61
N ASP A 79 8.99 11.88 -3.53
CA ASP A 79 9.36 11.10 -2.35
C ASP A 79 8.12 10.53 -1.66
N GLY A 80 8.27 9.34 -1.05
CA GLY A 80 7.16 8.69 -0.38
C GLY A 80 6.57 9.51 0.76
N ARG A 81 7.38 10.32 1.43
CA ARG A 81 6.89 11.18 2.50
C ARG A 81 5.92 12.21 1.95
N GLU A 82 6.22 12.74 0.77
CA GLU A 82 5.31 13.68 0.12
C GLU A 82 4.03 12.98 -0.36
N VAL A 83 4.13 11.75 -0.85
CA VAL A 83 2.93 10.98 -1.21
C VAL A 83 2.01 10.84 0.01
N LEU A 84 2.58 10.47 1.16
CA LEU A 84 1.82 10.32 2.39
C LEU A 84 1.15 11.63 2.80
N GLU A 85 1.91 12.71 2.76
CA GLU A 85 1.39 14.03 3.11
C GLU A 85 0.21 14.40 2.24
N ARG A 86 0.31 14.17 0.94
CA ARG A 86 -0.77 14.51 0.01
C ARG A 86 -2.01 13.64 0.21
N VAL A 87 -1.80 12.35 0.51
CA VAL A 87 -2.92 11.45 0.79
C VAL A 87 -3.70 11.96 2.00
N ARG A 88 -3.01 12.36 3.06
CA ARG A 88 -3.67 12.81 4.28
C ARG A 88 -4.33 14.19 4.12
N ALA A 89 -3.86 14.98 3.18
CA ALA A 89 -4.43 16.31 2.92
C ALA A 89 -5.65 16.26 1.98
N ASP A 90 -5.85 15.15 1.27
CA ASP A 90 -6.93 15.04 0.29
C ASP A 90 -8.19 14.50 0.95
N SER A 91 -9.32 15.20 0.74
CA SER A 91 -10.57 14.85 1.40
C SER A 91 -11.08 13.45 1.03
N LYS A 92 -10.72 12.95 -0.15
CA LYS A 92 -11.17 11.63 -0.62
C LYS A 92 -10.21 10.52 -0.26
N LEU A 93 -8.95 10.85 0.04
CA LEU A 93 -7.90 9.85 0.27
C LEU A 93 -7.47 9.75 1.72
N ARG A 94 -7.78 10.76 2.53
CA ARG A 94 -7.18 10.89 3.87
C ARG A 94 -7.50 9.75 4.83
N ARG A 95 -8.52 8.94 4.55
CA ARG A 95 -8.87 7.82 5.43
C ARG A 95 -8.27 6.49 4.97
N MET A 96 -7.55 6.49 3.84
CA MET A 96 -6.96 5.27 3.34
C MET A 96 -5.92 4.72 4.30
N ALA A 97 -5.91 3.41 4.48
CA ALA A 97 -4.87 2.77 5.27
C ALA A 97 -3.54 2.85 4.52
N VAL A 98 -2.51 3.35 5.19
CA VAL A 98 -1.17 3.48 4.62
C VAL A 98 -0.17 2.81 5.55
N VAL A 99 0.55 1.83 5.03
CA VAL A 99 1.64 1.17 5.73
C VAL A 99 2.93 1.54 5.02
N VAL A 100 3.87 2.13 5.75
CA VAL A 100 5.20 2.40 5.22
C VAL A 100 6.01 1.12 5.34
N LEU A 101 6.61 0.68 4.23
CA LEU A 101 7.44 -0.52 4.17
C LEU A 101 8.73 -0.14 3.46
N THR A 102 9.79 0.07 4.23
CA THR A 102 11.02 0.70 3.73
C THR A 102 12.25 0.09 4.38
N THR A 103 13.41 0.25 3.74
CA THR A 103 14.67 -0.20 4.34
C THR A 103 15.16 0.73 5.45
N SER A 104 14.59 1.92 5.57
CA SER A 104 15.06 2.87 6.57
C SER A 104 14.82 2.36 7.99
N ARG A 105 15.80 2.57 8.86
CA ARG A 105 15.73 2.28 10.29
C ARG A 105 15.94 3.53 11.12
N GLN A 106 16.03 4.68 10.46
CA GLN A 106 16.35 5.93 11.16
C GLN A 106 15.17 6.40 11.98
N GLU A 107 15.42 6.76 13.21
CA GLU A 107 14.38 7.18 14.14
C GLU A 107 13.63 8.40 13.63
N GLU A 108 14.35 9.34 13.01
CA GLU A 108 13.68 10.53 12.47
C GLU A 108 12.72 10.20 11.32
N ASP A 109 13.04 9.17 10.50
CA ASP A 109 12.13 8.73 9.45
C ASP A 109 10.88 8.09 10.05
N ILE A 110 11.05 7.32 11.11
CA ILE A 110 9.93 6.69 11.80
C ILE A 110 9.02 7.76 12.38
N LEU A 111 9.62 8.70 13.14
CA LEU A 111 8.84 9.78 13.75
C LEU A 111 8.11 10.62 12.70
N ARG A 112 8.82 10.99 11.64
CA ARG A 112 8.23 11.82 10.59
C ARG A 112 7.07 11.11 9.91
N SER A 113 7.21 9.81 9.66
CA SER A 113 6.16 9.03 8.99
C SER A 113 4.89 8.98 9.83
N TYR A 114 5.02 8.79 11.14
CA TYR A 114 3.86 8.81 12.02
C TYR A 114 3.26 10.21 12.14
N GLU A 115 4.09 11.25 12.18
CA GLU A 115 3.58 12.63 12.17
C GLU A 115 2.81 12.94 10.89
N LEU A 116 3.26 12.42 9.77
CA LEU A 116 2.58 12.59 8.49
C LEU A 116 1.34 11.72 8.36
N GLY A 117 1.14 10.77 9.28
CA GLY A 117 -0.11 10.05 9.37
C GLY A 117 -0.11 8.64 8.82
N CYS A 118 1.04 7.94 8.77
CA CYS A 118 1.00 6.53 8.40
C CYS A 118 0.34 5.72 9.51
N ASN A 119 -0.29 4.62 9.13
CA ASN A 119 -0.92 3.73 10.11
C ASN A 119 0.11 2.81 10.76
N SER A 120 1.11 2.39 10.00
CA SER A 120 2.19 1.53 10.52
C SER A 120 3.47 1.82 9.76
N PHE A 121 4.59 1.64 10.44
CA PHE A 121 5.91 1.76 9.84
C PHE A 121 6.63 0.43 10.03
N ILE A 122 7.05 -0.19 8.93
CA ILE A 122 7.74 -1.48 8.96
C ILE A 122 9.05 -1.34 8.22
N THR A 123 10.14 -1.75 8.89
CA THR A 123 11.43 -1.83 8.22
C THR A 123 11.49 -3.15 7.46
N LYS A 124 11.83 -3.09 6.18
CA LYS A 124 11.93 -4.30 5.35
C LYS A 124 12.96 -5.25 5.92
N PRO A 125 12.61 -6.53 6.15
CA PRO A 125 13.61 -7.51 6.55
C PRO A 125 14.59 -7.76 5.41
N GLY A 126 15.84 -8.10 5.76
CA GLY A 126 16.84 -8.44 4.77
C GLY A 126 16.75 -9.88 4.28
N ASN A 127 15.89 -10.67 4.85
CA ASN A 127 15.73 -12.09 4.58
C ASN A 127 14.41 -12.32 3.85
N MET A 128 14.43 -13.11 2.75
CA MET A 128 13.25 -13.35 1.94
C MET A 128 12.10 -13.97 2.73
N ASP A 129 12.41 -14.97 3.55
CA ASP A 129 11.36 -15.65 4.31
C ASP A 129 10.69 -14.71 5.29
N GLN A 130 11.47 -13.85 5.95
CA GLN A 130 10.92 -12.87 6.87
C GLN A 130 10.09 -11.82 6.14
N PHE A 131 10.53 -11.42 4.94
CA PHE A 131 9.78 -10.46 4.12
C PHE A 131 8.39 -11.05 3.79
N ILE A 132 8.36 -12.30 3.36
CA ILE A 132 7.10 -12.98 3.03
C ILE A 132 6.20 -13.05 4.27
N GLN A 133 6.78 -13.36 5.43
CA GLN A 133 6.02 -13.40 6.68
C GLN A 133 5.41 -12.05 7.03
N VAL A 134 6.15 -10.95 6.78
CA VAL A 134 5.63 -9.60 7.02
C VAL A 134 4.42 -9.34 6.12
N ILE A 135 4.51 -9.71 4.85
CA ILE A 135 3.40 -9.49 3.92
C ILE A 135 2.17 -10.31 4.35
N HIS A 136 2.38 -11.57 4.77
CA HIS A 136 1.28 -12.41 5.26
C HIS A 136 0.64 -11.81 6.51
N ALA A 137 1.45 -11.24 7.42
CA ALA A 137 0.92 -10.59 8.62
C ALA A 137 0.10 -9.36 8.25
N LEU A 138 0.54 -8.59 7.26
CA LEU A 138 -0.21 -7.43 6.78
C LEU A 138 -1.55 -7.84 6.21
N GLU A 139 -1.58 -8.90 5.38
CA GLU A 139 -2.84 -9.41 4.85
C GLU A 139 -3.81 -9.80 5.97
N GLU A 140 -3.30 -10.56 6.93
CA GLU A 140 -4.13 -11.07 8.02
C GLU A 140 -4.71 -9.92 8.83
N TYR A 141 -3.88 -8.94 9.16
CA TYR A 141 -4.32 -7.82 9.98
C TYR A 141 -5.29 -6.92 9.23
N TRP A 142 -4.92 -6.48 8.03
CA TRP A 142 -5.69 -5.45 7.33
C TRP A 142 -6.94 -5.99 6.65
N PHE A 143 -6.99 -7.28 6.31
CA PHE A 143 -8.12 -7.81 5.55
C PHE A 143 -8.92 -8.87 6.29
N ARG A 144 -8.47 -9.29 7.47
CA ARG A 144 -9.22 -10.23 8.30
C ARG A 144 -9.51 -9.72 9.68
N THR A 145 -8.59 -8.95 10.27
CA THR A 145 -8.70 -8.55 11.67
C THR A 145 -9.42 -7.21 11.83
N VAL A 146 -9.03 -6.21 11.05
CA VAL A 146 -9.59 -4.87 11.21
C VAL A 146 -10.74 -4.62 10.24
N VAL A 147 -11.59 -3.67 10.61
CA VAL A 147 -12.62 -3.15 9.70
C VAL A 147 -12.05 -1.90 9.04
N LEU A 148 -11.95 -1.95 7.72
CA LEU A 148 -11.41 -0.81 6.97
C LEU A 148 -12.45 0.31 6.88
N PRO A 149 -11.99 1.57 6.77
CA PRO A 149 -12.94 2.66 6.58
C PRO A 149 -13.63 2.54 5.24
N PRO A 150 -14.87 3.01 5.12
CA PRO A 150 -15.54 3.05 3.82
C PRO A 150 -14.78 3.91 2.84
N LYS A 151 -14.75 3.51 1.59
CA LYS A 151 -14.05 4.27 0.56
C LYS A 151 -14.89 5.47 0.12
N MET A 152 -14.17 6.57 -0.16
CA MET A 152 -14.77 7.75 -0.76
C MET A 152 -14.56 7.68 -2.27
N GLU A 153 -15.63 7.66 -3.02
CA GLU A 153 -15.54 7.59 -4.48
C GLU A 153 -15.68 8.95 -5.14
#